data_b8ca225f210bb2f5b1a69d664f6f9df8
#
_entry.id   b8ca225f210bb2f5b1a69d664f6f9df8
#
_cell.length_a   1.000
_cell.length_b   1.000
_cell.length_c   1.000
_cell.angle_alpha   90.00
_cell.angle_beta   90.00
_cell.angle_gamma   90.00
#
_symmetry.space_group_name_H-M   'P 1'
#
loop_
_entity.id
_entity.type
_entity.pdbx_description
1 polymer ?
#
loop_
_entity_poly.entity_id
_entity_poly.type
_entity_poly.pdbx_seq_one_letter_code
_entity_poly.pdbx_strand_id
1 'polypeptide(L)'
;MNKVVKSCSMGDAKESLYYLEKIYDKSNSNVILVRMFGKHFKTVEKILISSQLGSSFSEAVDCLKPPVFFKDKPFFLSQCGLWSFKKINLIQKRLIDLELKTKSGLYPEKTLISQFILSTSILAKKKVKT
;
A
#
# COMPACT_ATOMS: atom_id res chain seq x y z
N MET A 1 -1.63 -10.01 8.14
CA MET A 1 -1.17 -9.36 6.89
C MET A 1 -1.42 -7.86 6.86
N ASN A 2 -2.46 -7.39 7.53
CA ASN A 2 -2.75 -5.97 7.58
C ASN A 2 -1.59 -5.12 8.15
N LYS A 3 -0.89 -5.65 9.15
CA LYS A 3 0.28 -4.95 9.73
C LYS A 3 1.43 -4.79 8.74
N VAL A 4 1.59 -5.74 7.81
CA VAL A 4 2.60 -5.64 6.74
C VAL A 4 2.27 -4.46 5.83
N VAL A 5 1.02 -4.35 5.40
CA VAL A 5 0.58 -3.27 4.51
C VAL A 5 0.68 -1.91 5.22
N LYS A 6 0.21 -1.82 6.45
CA LYS A 6 0.24 -0.56 7.22
C LYS A 6 1.66 -0.05 7.46
N SER A 7 2.56 -0.90 7.93
CA SER A 7 3.93 -0.47 8.21
C SER A 7 4.69 -0.13 6.93
N CYS A 8 4.48 -0.89 5.86
CA CYS A 8 5.10 -0.63 4.56
C CYS A 8 4.66 0.73 4.00
N SER A 9 3.37 0.99 4.01
CA SER A 9 2.82 2.24 3.45
C SER A 9 3.16 3.48 4.29
N MET A 10 3.54 3.28 5.55
CA MET A 10 4.07 4.36 6.40
C MET A 10 5.57 4.57 6.24
N GLY A 11 6.23 3.73 5.45
CA GLY A 11 7.67 3.84 5.21
C GLY A 11 8.54 3.07 6.20
N ASP A 12 7.98 2.20 7.01
CA ASP A 12 8.72 1.40 7.98
C ASP A 12 8.99 0.01 7.41
N ALA A 13 10.05 -0.08 6.60
CA ALA A 13 10.45 -1.33 5.96
C ALA A 13 10.83 -2.40 6.98
N LYS A 14 11.55 -2.02 8.03
CA LYS A 14 12.02 -2.94 9.05
C LYS A 14 10.85 -3.64 9.75
N GLU A 15 9.88 -2.87 10.19
CA GLU A 15 8.69 -3.40 10.84
C GLU A 15 7.86 -4.27 9.88
N SER A 16 7.72 -3.81 8.64
CA SER A 16 6.96 -4.55 7.62
C SER A 16 7.58 -5.91 7.34
N LEU A 17 8.89 -5.96 7.17
CA LEU A 17 9.60 -7.22 6.95
C LEU A 17 9.55 -8.14 8.18
N TYR A 18 9.58 -7.56 9.38
CA TYR A 18 9.41 -8.32 10.61
C TYR A 18 8.06 -9.03 10.65
N TYR A 19 6.98 -8.33 10.35
CA TYR A 19 5.65 -8.93 10.30
C TYR A 19 5.52 -9.94 9.16
N LEU A 20 6.15 -9.67 8.01
CA LEU A 20 6.15 -10.60 6.89
C LEU A 20 6.76 -11.95 7.29
N GLU A 21 7.89 -11.95 8.00
CA GLU A 21 8.53 -13.19 8.44
C GLU A 21 7.61 -14.03 9.34
N LYS A 22 6.81 -13.37 10.17
CA LYS A 22 5.91 -14.07 11.08
C LYS A 22 4.72 -14.73 10.40
N ILE A 23 4.25 -14.17 9.29
CA ILE A 23 3.01 -14.63 8.66
C ILE A 23 3.23 -15.32 7.31
N TYR A 24 4.46 -15.33 6.78
CA TYR A 24 4.71 -15.80 5.43
C TYR A 24 4.41 -17.28 5.26
N ASP A 25 3.55 -17.59 4.30
CA ASP A 25 3.21 -18.94 3.87
C ASP A 25 3.39 -18.99 2.35
N LYS A 26 4.23 -19.90 1.88
CA LYS A 26 4.57 -20.02 0.46
C LYS A 26 3.38 -20.21 -0.47
N SER A 27 2.28 -20.78 0.01
CA SER A 27 1.18 -21.14 -0.86
C SER A 27 0.35 -19.93 -1.33
N ASN A 28 0.15 -18.91 -0.48
CA ASN A 28 -0.82 -17.85 -0.74
C ASN A 28 -0.37 -16.43 -0.42
N SER A 29 0.74 -16.24 0.29
CA SER A 29 1.07 -14.94 0.85
C SER A 29 1.20 -13.84 -0.19
N ASN A 30 1.86 -14.10 -1.33
CA ASN A 30 2.03 -13.07 -2.35
C ASN A 30 0.71 -12.64 -2.96
N VAL A 31 -0.17 -13.59 -3.27
CA VAL A 31 -1.48 -13.28 -3.87
C VAL A 31 -2.32 -12.42 -2.92
N ILE A 32 -2.36 -12.82 -1.65
CA ILE A 32 -3.13 -12.08 -0.64
C ILE A 32 -2.55 -10.68 -0.42
N LEU A 33 -1.24 -10.57 -0.29
CA LEU A 33 -0.59 -9.28 -0.07
C LEU A 33 -0.75 -8.33 -1.27
N VAL A 34 -0.62 -8.84 -2.50
CA VAL A 34 -0.87 -8.03 -3.70
C VAL A 34 -2.27 -7.44 -3.66
N ARG A 35 -3.27 -8.24 -3.32
CA ARG A 35 -4.67 -7.77 -3.21
C ARG A 35 -4.82 -6.72 -2.11
N MET A 36 -4.21 -6.95 -0.96
CA MET A 36 -4.30 -6.02 0.17
C MET A 36 -3.62 -4.68 -0.14
N PHE A 37 -2.44 -4.71 -0.73
CA PHE A 37 -1.76 -3.50 -1.17
C PHE A 37 -2.56 -2.75 -2.23
N GLY A 38 -3.10 -3.48 -3.20
CA GLY A 38 -3.92 -2.88 -4.25
C GLY A 38 -5.15 -2.18 -3.70
N LYS A 39 -5.86 -2.84 -2.79
CA LYS A 39 -7.04 -2.27 -2.14
C LYS A 39 -6.68 -1.01 -1.33
N HIS A 40 -5.58 -1.08 -0.58
CA HIS A 40 -5.14 0.04 0.24
C HIS A 40 -4.84 1.28 -0.62
N PHE A 41 -4.04 1.12 -1.67
CA PHE A 41 -3.65 2.25 -2.50
C PHE A 41 -4.80 2.80 -3.33
N LYS A 42 -5.75 1.95 -3.74
CA LYS A 42 -6.99 2.44 -4.38
C LYS A 42 -7.82 3.28 -3.41
N THR A 43 -7.88 2.90 -2.16
CA THR A 43 -8.59 3.67 -1.14
C THR A 43 -7.93 5.04 -0.94
N VAL A 44 -6.62 5.09 -0.81
CA VAL A 44 -5.88 6.35 -0.70
C VAL A 44 -6.10 7.22 -1.94
N GLU A 45 -6.07 6.62 -3.12
CA GLU A 45 -6.33 7.33 -4.38
C GLU A 45 -7.71 7.98 -4.38
N LYS A 46 -8.74 7.27 -3.94
CA LYS A 46 -10.10 7.82 -3.84
C LYS A 46 -10.16 9.03 -2.92
N ILE A 47 -9.45 8.99 -1.80
CA ILE A 47 -9.38 10.11 -0.86
C ILE A 47 -8.72 11.32 -1.53
N LEU A 48 -7.61 11.09 -2.24
CA LEU A 48 -6.89 12.16 -2.94
C LEU A 48 -7.75 12.78 -4.06
N ILE A 49 -8.50 11.97 -4.79
CA ILE A 49 -9.42 12.45 -5.84
C ILE A 49 -10.49 13.34 -5.22
N SER A 50 -11.14 12.91 -4.14
CA SER A 50 -12.16 13.70 -3.45
C SER A 50 -11.60 15.03 -2.95
N SER A 51 -10.36 15.01 -2.45
CA SER A 51 -9.68 16.22 -1.99
C SER A 51 -9.46 17.21 -3.13
N GLN A 52 -9.11 16.74 -4.32
CA GLN A 52 -8.96 17.60 -5.48
C GLN A 52 -10.29 18.22 -5.92
N LEU A 53 -11.39 17.53 -5.65
CA LEU A 53 -12.73 18.04 -5.98
C LEU A 53 -13.31 18.97 -4.91
N GLY A 54 -12.52 19.31 -3.88
CA GLY A 54 -12.88 20.31 -2.89
C GLY A 54 -13.15 19.81 -1.48
N SER A 55 -13.20 18.50 -1.26
CA SER A 55 -13.39 17.93 0.09
C SER A 55 -12.11 17.99 0.89
N SER A 56 -12.22 18.13 2.22
CA SER A 56 -11.08 17.92 3.10
C SER A 56 -10.75 16.44 3.12
N PHE A 57 -9.54 16.07 3.55
CA PHE A 57 -9.19 14.66 3.70
C PHE A 57 -10.12 13.97 4.69
N SER A 58 -10.47 14.64 5.79
CA SER A 58 -11.37 14.10 6.80
C SER A 58 -12.75 13.77 6.21
N GLU A 59 -13.34 14.70 5.45
CA GLU A 59 -14.62 14.49 4.77
C GLU A 59 -14.53 13.38 3.74
N ALA A 60 -13.45 13.32 2.98
CA ALA A 60 -13.25 12.29 1.96
C ALA A 60 -13.19 10.90 2.59
N VAL A 61 -12.52 10.74 3.73
CA VAL A 61 -12.48 9.46 4.44
C VAL A 61 -13.87 9.06 4.93
N ASP A 62 -14.63 10.02 5.48
CA ASP A 62 -15.98 9.75 6.01
C ASP A 62 -16.97 9.33 4.90
N CYS A 63 -16.70 9.74 3.66
CA CYS A 63 -17.58 9.43 2.52
C CYS A 63 -17.18 8.16 1.75
N LEU A 64 -16.16 7.45 2.18
CA LEU A 64 -15.71 6.22 1.52
C LEU A 64 -16.77 5.13 1.55
N LYS A 65 -16.91 4.42 0.44
CA LYS A 65 -17.78 3.25 0.30
C LYS A 65 -16.99 2.06 -0.26
N PRO A 66 -16.89 0.96 0.48
CA PRO A 66 -17.44 0.74 1.82
C PRO A 66 -16.78 1.62 2.86
N PRO A 67 -17.47 1.93 3.99
CA PRO A 67 -16.92 2.81 4.99
C PRO A 67 -15.67 2.22 5.67
N VAL A 68 -14.75 3.10 6.02
CA VAL A 68 -13.55 2.74 6.77
C VAL A 68 -13.92 2.64 8.26
N PHE A 69 -13.35 1.63 8.93
CA PHE A 69 -13.51 1.51 10.38
C PHE A 69 -12.97 2.78 11.04
N PHE A 70 -13.74 3.35 11.97
CA PHE A 70 -13.41 4.68 12.52
C PHE A 70 -12.03 4.76 13.18
N LYS A 71 -11.53 3.66 13.75
CA LYS A 71 -10.18 3.61 14.34
C LYS A 71 -9.06 3.70 13.30
N ASP A 72 -9.37 3.40 12.05
CA ASP A 72 -8.38 3.49 10.95
C ASP A 72 -8.33 4.87 10.31
N LYS A 73 -9.26 5.76 10.65
CA LYS A 73 -9.29 7.11 10.07
C LYS A 73 -7.98 7.89 10.26
N PRO A 74 -7.38 7.95 11.48
CA PRO A 74 -6.11 8.66 11.63
C PRO A 74 -5.00 8.10 10.74
N PHE A 75 -4.97 6.78 10.54
CA PHE A 75 -4.01 6.14 9.65
C PHE A 75 -4.19 6.63 8.21
N PHE A 76 -5.43 6.64 7.69
CA PHE A 76 -5.70 7.12 6.33
C PHE A 76 -5.37 8.60 6.16
N LEU A 77 -5.61 9.42 7.18
CA LEU A 77 -5.23 10.82 7.13
C LEU A 77 -3.71 10.99 7.04
N SER A 78 -2.95 10.17 7.77
CA SER A 78 -1.48 10.16 7.68
C SER A 78 -1.02 9.73 6.28
N GLN A 79 -1.69 8.76 5.68
CA GLN A 79 -1.38 8.29 4.32
C GLN A 79 -1.50 9.41 3.29
N CYS A 80 -2.50 10.28 3.45
CA CYS A 80 -2.69 11.40 2.52
C CYS A 80 -1.53 12.39 2.52
N GLY A 81 -0.79 12.47 3.63
CA GLY A 81 0.41 13.31 3.73
C GLY A 81 1.66 12.67 3.13
N LEU A 82 1.68 11.35 3.01
CA LEU A 82 2.84 10.60 2.49
C LEU A 82 2.72 10.28 1.01
N TRP A 83 1.52 10.06 0.52
CA TRP A 83 1.28 9.58 -0.84
C TRP A 83 0.72 10.68 -1.73
N SER A 84 1.12 10.65 -3.01
CA SER A 84 0.63 11.56 -4.06
C SER A 84 0.13 10.70 -5.22
N PHE A 85 -0.59 11.31 -6.16
CA PHE A 85 -1.01 10.61 -7.38
C PHE A 85 0.17 9.99 -8.12
N LYS A 86 1.28 10.72 -8.20
CA LYS A 86 2.47 10.24 -8.90
C LYS A 86 3.05 8.99 -8.24
N LYS A 87 3.17 9.01 -6.91
CA LYS A 87 3.65 7.86 -6.15
C LYS A 87 2.70 6.66 -6.26
N ILE A 88 1.39 6.92 -6.13
CA ILE A 88 0.39 5.85 -6.23
C ILE A 88 0.40 5.22 -7.61
N ASN A 89 0.49 6.02 -8.67
CA ASN A 89 0.57 5.50 -10.03
C ASN A 89 1.78 4.57 -10.20
N LEU A 90 2.92 4.95 -9.65
CA LEU A 90 4.13 4.12 -9.67
C LEU A 90 3.93 2.81 -8.92
N ILE A 91 3.31 2.86 -7.74
CA ILE A 91 3.04 1.65 -6.95
C ILE A 91 2.06 0.72 -7.66
N GLN A 92 1.03 1.25 -8.30
CA GLN A 92 0.07 0.45 -9.05
C GLN A 92 0.75 -0.31 -10.19
N LYS A 93 1.68 0.33 -10.88
CA LYS A 93 2.50 -0.34 -11.92
C LYS A 93 3.38 -1.43 -11.33
N ARG A 94 4.00 -1.16 -10.19
CA ARG A 94 4.83 -2.15 -9.50
C ARG A 94 4.01 -3.34 -8.98
N LEU A 95 2.77 -3.13 -8.58
CA LEU A 95 1.88 -4.21 -8.17
C LEU A 95 1.52 -5.12 -9.34
N ILE A 96 1.26 -4.56 -10.50
CA ILE A 96 1.01 -5.34 -11.72
C ILE A 96 2.23 -6.20 -12.06
N ASP A 97 3.41 -5.62 -12.03
CA ASP A 97 4.66 -6.32 -12.28
C ASP A 97 4.90 -7.45 -11.27
N LEU A 98 4.66 -7.19 -10.00
CA LEU A 98 4.78 -8.17 -8.92
C LEU A 98 3.82 -9.35 -9.15
N GLU A 99 2.58 -9.07 -9.51
CA GLU A 99 1.59 -10.11 -9.79
C GLU A 99 2.02 -10.98 -10.98
N LEU A 100 2.47 -10.37 -12.07
CA LEU A 100 2.94 -11.09 -13.25
C LEU A 100 4.14 -11.97 -12.92
N LYS A 101 5.12 -11.45 -12.20
CA LYS A 101 6.31 -12.21 -11.81
C LYS A 101 5.97 -13.36 -10.85
N THR A 102 5.05 -13.14 -9.94
CA THR A 102 4.59 -14.18 -9.02
C THR A 102 3.93 -15.33 -9.80
N LYS A 103 3.09 -15.01 -10.77
CA LYS A 103 2.39 -16.02 -11.59
C LYS A 103 3.32 -16.75 -12.55
N SER A 104 4.44 -16.14 -12.93
CA SER A 104 5.38 -16.77 -13.88
C SER A 104 6.10 -17.98 -13.28
N GLY A 105 6.26 -18.02 -11.95
CA GLY A 105 6.99 -19.09 -11.27
C GLY A 105 8.50 -19.06 -11.47
N LEU A 106 9.04 -18.03 -12.13
CA LEU A 106 10.45 -17.93 -12.44
C LEU A 106 11.30 -17.28 -11.34
N TYR A 107 10.66 -16.70 -10.35
CA TYR A 107 11.32 -15.92 -9.29
C TYR A 107 10.95 -16.47 -7.91
N PRO A 108 11.87 -16.41 -6.93
CA PRO A 108 11.50 -16.75 -5.54
C PRO A 108 10.43 -15.76 -5.02
N GLU A 109 9.29 -16.29 -4.64
CA GLU A 109 8.14 -15.46 -4.26
C GLU A 109 8.42 -14.55 -3.06
N LYS A 110 9.09 -15.09 -2.03
CA LYS A 110 9.43 -14.31 -0.85
C LYS A 110 10.37 -13.15 -1.17
N THR A 111 11.31 -13.38 -2.07
CA THR A 111 12.23 -12.33 -2.55
C THR A 111 11.46 -11.23 -3.27
N LEU A 112 10.52 -11.60 -4.14
CA LEU A 112 9.69 -10.63 -4.87
C LEU A 112 8.92 -9.71 -3.92
N ILE A 113 8.22 -10.29 -2.94
CA ILE A 113 7.41 -9.47 -2.02
C ILE A 113 8.31 -8.65 -1.08
N SER A 114 9.44 -9.19 -0.66
CA SER A 114 10.39 -8.45 0.19
C SER A 114 10.97 -7.24 -0.54
N GLN A 115 11.33 -7.39 -1.81
CA GLN A 115 11.80 -6.27 -2.63
C GLN A 115 10.72 -5.22 -2.84
N PHE A 116 9.48 -5.65 -3.05
CA PHE A 116 8.36 -4.72 -3.18
C PHE A 116 8.16 -3.91 -1.90
N ILE A 117 8.22 -4.58 -0.74
CA ILE A 117 8.08 -3.92 0.56
C ILE A 117 9.20 -2.88 0.76
N LEU A 118 10.44 -3.24 0.45
CA LEU A 118 11.57 -2.33 0.59
C LEU A 118 11.42 -1.10 -0.30
N SER A 119 11.16 -1.30 -1.59
CA SER A 119 11.04 -0.19 -2.54
C SER A 119 9.83 0.69 -2.26
N THR A 120 8.73 0.11 -1.82
CA THR A 120 7.51 0.85 -1.49
C THR A 120 7.71 1.69 -0.21
N SER A 121 8.37 1.13 0.80
CA SER A 121 8.68 1.86 2.03
C SER A 121 9.59 3.05 1.79
N ILE A 122 10.58 2.88 0.92
CA ILE A 122 11.48 3.97 0.53
C ILE A 122 10.70 5.06 -0.20
N LEU A 123 9.82 4.66 -1.13
CA LEU A 123 9.01 5.60 -1.88
C LEU A 123 8.07 6.39 -0.98
N ALA A 124 7.49 5.75 0.04
CA ALA A 124 6.60 6.42 0.99
C ALA A 124 7.26 7.62 1.66
N LYS A 125 8.53 7.49 2.02
CA LYS A 125 9.30 8.54 2.69
C LYS A 125 9.94 9.54 1.73
N LYS A 126 9.98 9.22 0.44
CA LYS A 126 10.66 10.07 -0.53
C LYS A 126 9.85 11.34 -0.79
N LYS A 127 10.51 12.48 -0.78
CA LYS A 127 9.90 13.74 -1.21
C LYS A 127 9.92 13.77 -2.74
N VAL A 128 8.73 13.77 -3.33
CA VAL A 128 8.57 13.86 -4.78
C VAL A 128 7.91 15.20 -5.08
N LYS A 129 8.56 15.99 -5.93
CA LYS A 129 7.93 17.20 -6.44
C LYS A 129 6.77 16.80 -7.34
N THR A 130 5.60 17.25 -6.97
CA THR A 130 4.39 17.06 -7.77
C THR A 130 4.29 18.09 -8.87
#